data_37cd9977ccaa340a1fc8e20021e50398
#
_entry.id   37cd9977ccaa340a1fc8e20021e50398
#
_cell.length_a   1.000
_cell.length_b   1.000
_cell.length_c   1.000
_cell.angle_alpha   90.00
_cell.angle_beta   90.00
_cell.angle_gamma   90.00
#
_symmetry.space_group_name_H-M   'P 1'
#
loop_
_entity.id
_entity.type
_entity.pdbx_description
1 polymer ?
#
loop_
_entity_poly.entity_id
_entity_poly.type
_entity_poly.pdbx_seq_one_letter_code
_entity_poly.pdbx_strand_id
1 'polypeptide(L)'
;MYTSYSDDYDEIAIEAAMAGIRRTPKYTHVIQSLYCQFIQKICAEVDRFTLIFMKETGSNVNDFSIDKFFSFSDGLLATKEKIKIENLSEYNAYNMLHKINNFLKHNSIMSYNKLKFNYPKNVASVENGTAKKPYENGMFAGDWIIVKENYIDDLLDKLIIFFEDYCRVYLKEDIEKSKWDYDDYFYTAFKQMKRPLNYFGIPY
;
A
#
# COMPACT_ATOMS: atom_id res chain seq x y z
N MET A 1 -4.10 58.88 26.97
CA MET A 1 -4.22 57.46 27.35
C MET A 1 -4.50 56.68 26.08
N TYR A 2 -3.46 56.31 25.33
CA TYR A 2 -3.53 55.48 24.14
C TYR A 2 -3.22 54.06 24.56
N THR A 3 -4.22 53.24 24.81
CA THR A 3 -4.06 51.81 24.98
C THR A 3 -3.97 51.22 23.59
N SER A 4 -2.86 50.56 23.34
CA SER A 4 -2.48 50.00 22.05
C SER A 4 -3.43 48.87 21.66
N TYR A 5 -4.28 49.12 20.66
CA TYR A 5 -4.98 48.08 19.94
C TYR A 5 -4.07 47.12 19.13
N SER A 6 -2.76 47.44 19.11
CA SER A 6 -1.79 46.62 18.37
C SER A 6 -1.37 45.33 19.10
N ASP A 7 -1.33 45.39 20.43
CA ASP A 7 -0.87 44.24 21.23
C ASP A 7 -1.85 43.06 21.22
N ASP A 8 -3.17 43.36 21.17
CA ASP A 8 -4.22 42.32 21.10
C ASP A 8 -4.20 41.56 19.77
N TYR A 9 -3.90 42.25 18.64
CA TYR A 9 -3.87 41.56 17.33
C TYR A 9 -2.65 40.66 17.17
N ASP A 10 -1.48 41.08 17.69
CA ASP A 10 -0.28 40.28 17.64
C ASP A 10 -0.40 39.04 18.55
N GLU A 11 -1.03 39.17 19.71
CA GLU A 11 -1.27 38.10 20.65
C GLU A 11 -2.26 37.05 20.03
N ILE A 12 -3.33 37.52 19.41
CA ILE A 12 -4.30 36.66 18.68
C ILE A 12 -3.63 35.95 17.50
N ALA A 13 -2.79 36.65 16.73
CA ALA A 13 -2.07 36.06 15.61
C ALA A 13 -1.06 34.99 16.07
N ILE A 14 -0.37 35.24 17.18
CA ILE A 14 0.55 34.27 17.80
C ILE A 14 -0.21 33.05 18.31
N GLU A 15 -1.34 33.24 19.00
CA GLU A 15 -2.18 32.12 19.48
C GLU A 15 -2.74 31.30 18.33
N ALA A 16 -3.22 31.94 17.25
CA ALA A 16 -3.71 31.25 16.05
C ALA A 16 -2.59 30.45 15.36
N ALA A 17 -1.37 31.03 15.24
CA ALA A 17 -0.21 30.35 14.72
C ALA A 17 0.21 29.15 15.60
N MET A 18 0.23 29.33 16.92
CA MET A 18 0.53 28.26 17.88
C MET A 18 -0.54 27.17 17.87
N ALA A 19 -1.81 27.51 17.72
CA ALA A 19 -2.90 26.54 17.56
C ALA A 19 -2.76 25.77 16.24
N GLY A 20 -2.37 26.44 15.16
CA GLY A 20 -2.03 25.81 13.86
C GLY A 20 -0.90 24.81 13.99
N ILE A 21 0.22 25.22 14.60
CA ILE A 21 1.40 24.37 14.85
C ILE A 21 1.03 23.15 15.71
N ARG A 22 0.17 23.31 16.72
CA ARG A 22 -0.27 22.20 17.58
C ARG A 22 -1.26 21.24 16.87
N ARG A 23 -1.99 21.71 15.88
CA ARG A 23 -2.97 20.90 15.11
C ARG A 23 -2.31 20.12 13.96
N THR A 24 -1.32 20.71 13.30
CA THR A 24 -0.63 20.10 12.14
C THR A 24 -0.16 18.67 12.40
N PRO A 25 0.54 18.33 13.53
CA PRO A 25 0.95 16.96 13.78
C PRO A 25 -0.20 15.98 13.92
N LYS A 26 -1.35 16.42 14.46
CA LYS A 26 -2.55 15.57 14.58
C LYS A 26 -3.15 15.24 13.22
N TYR A 27 -3.24 16.23 12.32
CA TYR A 27 -3.74 15.99 10.96
C TYR A 27 -2.80 15.08 10.18
N THR A 28 -1.49 15.29 10.27
CA THR A 28 -0.50 14.42 9.62
C THR A 28 -0.63 12.98 10.10
N HIS A 29 -0.79 12.78 11.40
CA HIS A 29 -0.97 11.44 11.97
C HIS A 29 -2.29 10.78 11.50
N VAL A 30 -3.39 11.55 11.43
CA VAL A 30 -4.67 11.04 10.91
C VAL A 30 -4.54 10.63 9.45
N ILE A 31 -3.96 11.48 8.61
CA ILE A 31 -3.73 11.17 7.19
C ILE A 31 -2.86 9.93 7.05
N GLN A 32 -1.76 9.85 7.79
CA GLN A 32 -0.88 8.68 7.77
C GLN A 32 -1.61 7.41 8.20
N SER A 33 -2.46 7.49 9.22
CA SER A 33 -3.30 6.37 9.66
C SER A 33 -4.28 5.93 8.58
N LEU A 34 -4.90 6.87 7.87
CA LEU A 34 -5.80 6.56 6.74
C LEU A 34 -5.05 5.86 5.60
N TYR A 35 -3.86 6.33 5.24
CA TYR A 35 -3.02 5.65 4.24
C TYR A 35 -2.69 4.21 4.66
N CYS A 36 -2.32 4.00 5.91
CA CYS A 36 -2.03 2.66 6.43
C CYS A 36 -3.24 1.74 6.37
N GLN A 37 -4.42 2.23 6.75
CA GLN A 37 -5.67 1.46 6.66
C GLN A 37 -6.03 1.13 5.21
N PHE A 38 -5.81 2.07 4.29
CA PHE A 38 -6.07 1.85 2.87
C PHE A 38 -5.14 0.80 2.28
N ILE A 39 -3.84 0.85 2.61
CA ILE A 39 -2.86 -0.18 2.21
C ILE A 39 -3.26 -1.56 2.74
N GLN A 40 -3.70 -1.65 3.99
CA GLN A 40 -4.17 -2.91 4.57
C GLN A 40 -5.41 -3.44 3.84
N LYS A 41 -6.35 -2.56 3.46
CA LYS A 41 -7.53 -2.92 2.68
C LYS A 41 -7.16 -3.39 1.27
N ILE A 42 -6.27 -2.68 0.58
CA ILE A 42 -5.76 -3.12 -0.73
C ILE A 42 -5.15 -4.52 -0.60
N CYS A 43 -4.31 -4.75 0.41
CA CYS A 43 -3.69 -6.06 0.61
C CYS A 43 -4.73 -7.16 0.83
N ALA A 44 -5.76 -6.91 1.63
CA ALA A 44 -6.83 -7.88 1.87
C ALA A 44 -7.61 -8.23 0.60
N GLU A 45 -7.88 -7.25 -0.27
CA GLU A 45 -8.52 -7.50 -1.56
C GLU A 45 -7.59 -8.26 -2.50
N VAL A 46 -6.32 -7.88 -2.56
CA VAL A 46 -5.29 -8.60 -3.33
C VAL A 46 -5.17 -10.06 -2.88
N ASP A 47 -5.16 -10.32 -1.55
CA ASP A 47 -5.13 -11.68 -0.99
C ASP A 47 -6.34 -12.49 -1.45
N ARG A 48 -7.52 -11.88 -1.41
CA ARG A 48 -8.77 -12.52 -1.83
C ARG A 48 -8.73 -12.89 -3.32
N PHE A 49 -8.30 -11.97 -4.18
CA PHE A 49 -8.16 -12.23 -5.61
C PHE A 49 -7.11 -13.29 -5.90
N THR A 50 -5.96 -13.21 -5.25
CA THR A 50 -4.90 -14.20 -5.40
C THR A 50 -5.40 -15.61 -5.04
N LEU A 51 -6.22 -15.74 -3.98
CA LEU A 51 -6.82 -17.01 -3.62
C LEU A 51 -7.79 -17.53 -4.70
N ILE A 52 -8.58 -16.64 -5.32
CA ILE A 52 -9.45 -17.00 -6.44
C ILE A 52 -8.61 -17.52 -7.61
N PHE A 53 -7.57 -16.79 -8.01
CA PHE A 53 -6.65 -17.23 -9.07
C PHE A 53 -6.01 -18.59 -8.77
N MET A 54 -5.56 -18.81 -7.54
CA MET A 54 -4.99 -20.09 -7.14
C MET A 54 -6.01 -21.23 -7.33
N LYS A 55 -7.27 -21.03 -6.97
CA LYS A 55 -8.34 -22.02 -7.13
C LYS A 55 -8.66 -22.28 -8.60
N GLU A 56 -8.81 -21.24 -9.41
CA GLU A 56 -9.05 -21.34 -10.85
C GLU A 56 -7.90 -22.06 -11.58
N THR A 57 -6.69 -21.92 -11.10
CA THR A 57 -5.51 -22.61 -11.63
C THR A 57 -5.26 -24.01 -11.04
N GLY A 58 -6.20 -24.52 -10.20
CA GLY A 58 -6.19 -25.90 -9.70
C GLY A 58 -5.59 -26.10 -8.32
N SER A 59 -5.40 -25.03 -7.53
CA SER A 59 -4.95 -25.16 -6.14
C SER A 59 -6.08 -25.61 -5.22
N ASN A 60 -5.79 -26.53 -4.32
CA ASN A 60 -6.71 -26.99 -3.28
C ASN A 60 -6.60 -26.19 -1.96
N VAL A 61 -6.01 -25.01 -1.99
CA VAL A 61 -5.79 -24.20 -0.78
C VAL A 61 -7.10 -23.53 -0.37
N ASN A 62 -7.46 -23.62 0.91
CA ASN A 62 -8.69 -23.01 1.44
C ASN A 62 -8.45 -21.62 2.04
N ASP A 63 -7.22 -21.30 2.42
CA ASP A 63 -6.81 -20.05 3.04
C ASP A 63 -5.58 -19.47 2.33
N PHE A 64 -5.56 -18.15 2.17
CA PHE A 64 -4.45 -17.45 1.53
C PHE A 64 -3.23 -17.38 2.44
N SER A 65 -2.05 -17.61 1.84
CA SER A 65 -0.75 -17.29 2.40
C SER A 65 0.17 -16.94 1.24
N ILE A 66 0.94 -15.87 1.38
CA ILE A 66 1.88 -15.42 0.34
C ILE A 66 2.93 -16.50 0.03
N ASP A 67 3.39 -17.23 1.03
CA ASP A 67 4.37 -18.31 0.83
C ASP A 67 3.75 -19.49 0.08
N LYS A 68 2.49 -19.83 0.36
CA LYS A 68 1.73 -20.84 -0.40
C LYS A 68 1.51 -20.41 -1.84
N PHE A 69 1.19 -19.13 -2.06
CA PHE A 69 1.03 -18.58 -3.40
C PHE A 69 2.33 -18.64 -4.20
N PHE A 70 3.45 -18.22 -3.63
CA PHE A 70 4.73 -18.29 -4.31
C PHE A 70 5.16 -19.73 -4.60
N SER A 71 5.04 -20.63 -3.64
CA SER A 71 5.39 -22.05 -3.84
C SER A 71 4.51 -22.72 -4.89
N PHE A 72 3.21 -22.44 -4.90
CA PHE A 72 2.28 -22.95 -5.90
C PHE A 72 2.60 -22.40 -7.29
N SER A 73 2.82 -21.10 -7.38
CA SER A 73 3.10 -20.41 -8.62
C SER A 73 4.43 -20.86 -9.23
N ASP A 74 5.49 -20.95 -8.44
CA ASP A 74 6.78 -21.44 -8.88
C ASP A 74 6.70 -22.91 -9.35
N GLY A 75 5.92 -23.74 -8.66
CA GLY A 75 5.67 -25.11 -9.07
C GLY A 75 4.98 -25.21 -10.43
N LEU A 76 3.96 -24.39 -10.68
CA LEU A 76 3.27 -24.33 -11.97
C LEU A 76 4.18 -23.79 -13.09
N LEU A 77 4.94 -22.74 -12.82
CA LEU A 77 5.83 -22.11 -13.80
C LEU A 77 7.03 -22.98 -14.14
N ALA A 78 7.58 -23.69 -13.19
CA ALA A 78 8.68 -24.63 -13.42
C ALA A 78 8.29 -25.73 -14.44
N THR A 79 7.01 -26.11 -14.45
CA THR A 79 6.51 -27.13 -15.40
C THR A 79 6.18 -26.57 -16.77
N LYS A 80 5.78 -25.31 -16.87
CA LYS A 80 5.28 -24.73 -18.12
C LYS A 80 6.27 -23.88 -18.88
N GLU A 81 6.99 -22.96 -18.19
CA GLU A 81 7.79 -21.93 -18.87
C GLU A 81 9.19 -21.73 -18.26
N LYS A 82 9.55 -22.44 -17.19
CA LYS A 82 10.81 -22.26 -16.44
C LYS A 82 11.05 -20.84 -15.91
N ILE A 83 9.98 -20.12 -15.66
CA ILE A 83 9.99 -18.76 -15.11
C ILE A 83 9.62 -18.86 -13.63
N LYS A 84 10.20 -18.04 -12.80
CA LYS A 84 9.79 -17.87 -11.39
C LYS A 84 8.86 -16.67 -11.27
N ILE A 85 7.97 -16.69 -10.27
CA ILE A 85 7.05 -15.59 -10.01
C ILE A 85 7.77 -14.25 -9.77
N GLU A 86 8.96 -14.28 -9.20
CA GLU A 86 9.81 -13.10 -8.96
C GLU A 86 10.27 -12.40 -10.24
N ASN A 87 10.18 -13.09 -11.40
CA ASN A 87 10.54 -12.56 -12.70
C ASN A 87 9.34 -11.92 -13.45
N LEU A 88 8.15 -11.96 -12.87
CA LEU A 88 6.98 -11.29 -13.43
C LEU A 88 7.10 -9.77 -13.28
N SER A 89 6.50 -9.07 -14.23
CA SER A 89 6.43 -7.61 -14.21
C SER A 89 5.83 -7.11 -12.89
N GLU A 90 6.42 -6.09 -12.31
CA GLU A 90 5.97 -5.45 -11.05
C GLU A 90 5.78 -6.39 -9.84
N TYR A 91 6.40 -7.58 -9.84
CA TYR A 91 6.45 -8.47 -8.66
C TYR A 91 6.87 -7.74 -7.39
N ASN A 92 7.82 -6.80 -7.52
CA ASN A 92 8.29 -6.01 -6.38
C ASN A 92 7.20 -5.20 -5.72
N ALA A 93 6.22 -4.68 -6.46
CA ALA A 93 5.09 -3.95 -5.90
C ALA A 93 4.18 -4.88 -5.09
N TYR A 94 3.88 -6.06 -5.61
CA TYR A 94 3.13 -7.10 -4.93
C TYR A 94 3.80 -7.54 -3.62
N ASN A 95 5.08 -7.89 -3.68
CA ASN A 95 5.84 -8.31 -2.50
C ASN A 95 6.00 -7.18 -1.46
N MET A 96 6.22 -5.94 -1.92
CA MET A 96 6.30 -4.76 -1.07
C MET A 96 4.99 -4.52 -0.31
N LEU A 97 3.84 -4.60 -0.98
CA LEU A 97 2.53 -4.47 -0.36
C LEU A 97 2.37 -5.43 0.83
N HIS A 98 2.71 -6.71 0.63
CA HIS A 98 2.63 -7.73 1.69
C HIS A 98 3.61 -7.46 2.85
N LYS A 99 4.82 -6.99 2.55
CA LYS A 99 5.79 -6.65 3.60
C LYS A 99 5.36 -5.43 4.42
N ILE A 100 4.79 -4.42 3.79
CA ILE A 100 4.22 -3.26 4.47
C ILE A 100 3.03 -3.71 5.34
N ASN A 101 2.10 -4.48 4.78
CA ASN A 101 0.95 -5.01 5.51
C ASN A 101 1.37 -5.86 6.72
N ASN A 102 2.36 -6.72 6.56
CA ASN A 102 2.91 -7.51 7.66
C ASN A 102 3.53 -6.64 8.75
N PHE A 103 4.23 -5.57 8.38
CA PHE A 103 4.75 -4.63 9.37
C PHE A 103 3.63 -3.90 10.11
N LEU A 104 2.61 -3.42 9.39
CA LEU A 104 1.45 -2.76 10.00
C LEU A 104 0.67 -3.69 10.94
N LYS A 105 0.51 -4.97 10.57
CA LYS A 105 -0.22 -5.96 11.38
C LYS A 105 0.55 -6.38 12.63
N HIS A 106 1.82 -6.72 12.48
CA HIS A 106 2.61 -7.31 13.56
C HIS A 106 3.31 -6.28 14.43
N ASN A 107 3.52 -5.08 13.91
CA ASN A 107 4.15 -3.96 14.61
C ASN A 107 5.41 -4.38 15.40
N SER A 108 6.27 -5.20 14.77
CA SER A 108 7.44 -5.82 15.39
C SER A 108 8.74 -5.39 14.71
N ILE A 109 9.83 -5.38 15.48
CA ILE A 109 11.18 -5.06 14.97
C ILE A 109 11.61 -6.04 13.87
N MET A 110 11.16 -7.29 13.94
CA MET A 110 11.47 -8.29 12.91
C MET A 110 10.80 -7.95 11.57
N SER A 111 9.51 -7.58 11.59
CA SER A 111 8.79 -7.18 10.37
C SER A 111 9.32 -5.85 9.82
N TYR A 112 9.66 -4.89 10.70
CA TYR A 112 10.34 -3.65 10.33
C TYR A 112 11.67 -3.91 9.61
N ASN A 113 12.53 -4.74 10.19
CA ASN A 113 13.84 -5.05 9.61
C ASN A 113 13.72 -5.77 8.26
N LYS A 114 12.76 -6.69 8.10
CA LYS A 114 12.47 -7.35 6.82
C LYS A 114 12.03 -6.34 5.76
N LEU A 115 11.15 -5.40 6.12
CA LEU A 115 10.70 -4.34 5.21
C LEU A 115 11.87 -3.41 4.85
N LYS A 116 12.61 -2.93 5.83
CA LYS A 116 13.78 -2.05 5.64
C LYS A 116 14.86 -2.69 4.76
N PHE A 117 15.15 -3.97 4.95
CA PHE A 117 16.15 -4.70 4.16
C PHE A 117 15.76 -4.78 2.68
N ASN A 118 14.49 -5.11 2.40
CA ASN A 118 14.04 -5.30 1.01
C ASN A 118 13.66 -3.98 0.32
N TYR A 119 13.12 -3.02 1.08
CA TYR A 119 12.55 -1.77 0.55
C TYR A 119 12.98 -0.55 1.39
N PRO A 120 14.29 -0.25 1.46
CA PRO A 120 14.81 0.79 2.35
C PRO A 120 14.26 2.20 2.03
N LYS A 121 13.87 2.47 0.80
CA LYS A 121 13.31 3.75 0.36
C LYS A 121 11.87 3.98 0.85
N ASN A 122 11.18 2.93 1.27
CA ASN A 122 9.80 2.98 1.73
C ASN A 122 9.69 3.00 3.25
N VAL A 123 10.82 3.02 3.96
CA VAL A 123 10.86 2.93 5.42
C VAL A 123 11.64 4.09 6.01
N ALA A 124 11.04 4.76 7.00
CA ALA A 124 11.74 5.74 7.82
C ALA A 124 12.77 5.03 8.71
N SER A 125 14.00 5.53 8.71
CA SER A 125 15.07 5.02 9.56
C SER A 125 16.03 6.15 9.97
N VAL A 126 16.77 5.93 11.06
CA VAL A 126 17.78 6.89 11.54
C VAL A 126 18.90 7.01 10.51
N GLU A 127 19.30 5.91 9.88
CA GLU A 127 20.39 5.88 8.91
C GLU A 127 20.08 6.64 7.62
N ASN A 128 18.82 6.67 7.22
CA ASN A 128 18.40 7.48 6.05
C ASN A 128 17.92 8.89 6.40
N GLY A 129 18.05 9.29 7.66
CA GLY A 129 17.73 10.64 8.13
C GLY A 129 16.23 10.96 8.22
N THR A 130 15.34 9.98 8.05
CA THR A 130 13.89 10.20 8.07
C THR A 130 13.23 9.90 9.42
N ALA A 131 13.99 9.39 10.39
CA ALA A 131 13.53 9.14 11.76
C ALA A 131 14.50 9.72 12.79
N LYS A 132 13.96 10.23 13.90
CA LYS A 132 14.76 10.78 15.00
C LYS A 132 15.36 9.72 15.93
N LYS A 133 14.83 8.52 15.92
CA LYS A 133 15.25 7.38 16.74
C LYS A 133 14.95 6.06 16.02
N PRO A 134 15.62 4.95 16.41
CA PRO A 134 15.31 3.63 15.86
C PRO A 134 13.84 3.24 16.14
N TYR A 135 13.29 2.37 15.27
CA TYR A 135 12.02 1.74 15.52
C TYR A 135 12.14 0.73 16.68
N GLU A 136 11.16 0.75 17.57
CA GLU A 136 11.03 -0.19 18.69
C GLU A 136 9.64 -0.83 18.65
N ASN A 137 9.49 -2.03 19.24
CA ASN A 137 8.20 -2.69 19.35
C ASN A 137 7.18 -1.81 20.10
N GLY A 138 5.95 -1.79 19.59
CA GLY A 138 4.87 -1.01 20.17
C GLY A 138 4.79 0.46 19.74
N MET A 139 5.75 0.95 18.93
CA MET A 139 5.58 2.23 18.24
C MET A 139 4.52 2.10 17.15
N PHE A 140 3.90 3.23 16.77
CA PHE A 140 2.94 3.21 15.68
C PHE A 140 3.66 2.94 14.34
N ALA A 141 3.52 1.72 13.81
CA ALA A 141 4.23 1.27 12.62
C ALA A 141 4.05 2.21 11.42
N GLY A 142 2.88 2.85 11.31
CA GLY A 142 2.59 3.80 10.25
C GLY A 142 3.55 4.97 10.18
N ASP A 143 4.11 5.44 11.30
CA ASP A 143 5.06 6.56 11.32
C ASP A 143 6.42 6.20 10.69
N TRP A 144 6.68 4.90 10.49
CA TRP A 144 7.90 4.39 9.86
C TRP A 144 7.72 3.95 8.40
N ILE A 145 6.54 4.16 7.82
CA ILE A 145 6.28 3.90 6.40
C ILE A 145 6.29 5.26 5.68
N ILE A 146 7.10 5.37 4.63
CA ILE A 146 7.15 6.57 3.78
C ILE A 146 6.10 6.42 2.69
N VAL A 147 5.02 7.18 2.80
CA VAL A 147 3.98 7.32 1.77
C VAL A 147 4.15 8.68 1.12
N LYS A 148 4.48 8.68 -0.18
CA LYS A 148 4.58 9.89 -1.00
C LYS A 148 3.23 10.19 -1.64
N GLU A 149 3.10 11.42 -2.14
CA GLU A 149 2.01 11.79 -3.03
C GLU A 149 1.93 10.79 -4.21
N ASN A 150 0.73 10.42 -4.62
CA ASN A 150 0.45 9.43 -5.66
C ASN A 150 0.92 7.98 -5.37
N TYR A 151 1.42 7.71 -4.15
CA TYR A 151 1.91 6.36 -3.82
C TYR A 151 0.87 5.27 -4.03
N ILE A 152 -0.39 5.55 -3.67
CA ILE A 152 -1.48 4.59 -3.79
C ILE A 152 -1.81 4.33 -5.26
N ASP A 153 -1.87 5.38 -6.08
CA ASP A 153 -2.14 5.25 -7.51
C ASP A 153 -1.04 4.45 -8.21
N ASP A 154 0.22 4.79 -7.93
CA ASP A 154 1.39 4.06 -8.45
C ASP A 154 1.38 2.58 -8.02
N LEU A 155 0.96 2.30 -6.78
CA LEU A 155 0.86 0.93 -6.27
C LEU A 155 -0.23 0.16 -7.01
N LEU A 156 -1.41 0.76 -7.19
CA LEU A 156 -2.53 0.11 -7.87
C LEU A 156 -2.20 -0.16 -9.34
N ASP A 157 -1.58 0.79 -10.05
CA ASP A 157 -1.13 0.59 -11.43
C ASP A 157 -0.16 -0.59 -11.56
N LYS A 158 0.81 -0.67 -10.66
CA LYS A 158 1.79 -1.75 -10.65
C LYS A 158 1.18 -3.10 -10.30
N LEU A 159 0.21 -3.13 -9.39
CA LEU A 159 -0.51 -4.37 -9.08
C LEU A 159 -1.34 -4.86 -10.26
N ILE A 160 -1.96 -3.94 -11.02
CA ILE A 160 -2.67 -4.30 -12.26
C ILE A 160 -1.69 -4.95 -13.25
N ILE A 161 -0.54 -4.31 -13.49
CA ILE A 161 0.49 -4.85 -14.41
C ILE A 161 0.99 -6.22 -13.94
N PHE A 162 1.21 -6.40 -12.64
CA PHE A 162 1.62 -7.70 -12.09
C PHE A 162 0.59 -8.79 -12.37
N PHE A 163 -0.70 -8.51 -12.12
CA PHE A 163 -1.74 -9.51 -12.35
C PHE A 163 -2.04 -9.74 -13.83
N GLU A 164 -1.93 -8.74 -14.69
CA GLU A 164 -2.03 -8.93 -16.14
C GLU A 164 -0.91 -9.86 -16.62
N ASP A 165 0.32 -9.64 -16.17
CA ASP A 165 1.46 -10.51 -16.51
C ASP A 165 1.30 -11.93 -15.96
N TYR A 166 0.85 -12.03 -14.69
CA TYR A 166 0.54 -13.31 -14.07
C TYR A 166 -0.51 -14.10 -14.87
N CYS A 167 -1.63 -13.47 -15.23
CA CYS A 167 -2.68 -14.11 -16.03
C CYS A 167 -2.18 -14.53 -17.40
N ARG A 168 -1.43 -13.69 -18.11
CA ARG A 168 -0.86 -14.02 -19.41
C ARG A 168 0.03 -15.26 -19.35
N VAL A 169 0.88 -15.37 -18.34
CA VAL A 169 1.80 -16.50 -18.18
C VAL A 169 1.07 -17.77 -17.74
N TYR A 170 0.12 -17.67 -16.80
CA TYR A 170 -0.56 -18.83 -16.23
C TYR A 170 -1.73 -19.32 -17.05
N LEU A 171 -2.54 -18.42 -17.57
CA LEU A 171 -3.75 -18.75 -18.31
C LEU A 171 -3.50 -18.88 -19.81
N LYS A 172 -2.30 -18.47 -20.30
CA LYS A 172 -1.96 -18.35 -21.73
C LYS A 172 -2.96 -17.48 -22.51
N GLU A 173 -3.67 -16.64 -21.81
CA GLU A 173 -4.59 -15.68 -22.40
C GLU A 173 -3.90 -14.33 -22.46
N ASP A 174 -3.73 -13.81 -23.67
CA ASP A 174 -3.54 -12.38 -23.85
C ASP A 174 -4.83 -11.71 -23.40
N ILE A 175 -4.81 -11.15 -22.22
CA ILE A 175 -5.93 -10.37 -21.73
C ILE A 175 -5.90 -9.05 -22.50
N GLU A 176 -6.45 -9.08 -23.73
CA GLU A 176 -6.74 -7.85 -24.44
C GLU A 176 -7.70 -7.03 -23.57
N LYS A 177 -7.31 -5.81 -23.22
CA LYS A 177 -8.14 -4.89 -22.42
C LYS A 177 -9.57 -4.71 -22.95
N SER A 178 -9.80 -5.02 -24.22
CA SER A 178 -11.11 -5.01 -24.87
C SER A 178 -11.99 -6.24 -24.58
N LYS A 179 -11.41 -7.34 -24.06
CA LYS A 179 -12.12 -8.58 -23.75
C LYS A 179 -12.43 -8.78 -22.28
N TRP A 180 -12.00 -7.86 -21.42
CA TRP A 180 -12.40 -7.88 -20.03
C TRP A 180 -13.90 -7.60 -19.98
N ASP A 181 -14.66 -8.65 -19.70
CA ASP A 181 -16.08 -8.50 -19.44
C ASP A 181 -16.23 -7.50 -18.29
N TYR A 182 -17.16 -6.55 -18.41
CA TYR A 182 -17.44 -5.58 -17.36
C TYR A 182 -17.81 -6.23 -16.02
N ASP A 183 -18.15 -7.50 -16.04
CA ASP A 183 -18.42 -8.34 -14.89
C ASP A 183 -17.17 -8.96 -14.26
N ASP A 184 -15.97 -8.74 -14.81
CA ASP A 184 -14.75 -9.15 -14.13
C ASP A 184 -14.54 -8.28 -12.87
N TYR A 185 -14.86 -8.93 -11.76
CA TYR A 185 -14.87 -8.30 -10.45
C TYR A 185 -13.50 -7.69 -10.07
N PHE A 186 -12.41 -8.33 -10.50
CA PHE A 186 -11.06 -7.87 -10.21
C PHE A 186 -10.76 -6.54 -10.90
N TYR A 187 -10.90 -6.48 -12.21
CA TYR A 187 -10.65 -5.27 -12.99
C TYR A 187 -11.58 -4.13 -12.54
N THR A 188 -12.85 -4.45 -12.32
CA THR A 188 -13.84 -3.48 -11.85
C THR A 188 -13.51 -2.96 -10.45
N ALA A 189 -13.09 -3.83 -9.53
CA ALA A 189 -12.70 -3.42 -8.18
C ALA A 189 -11.47 -2.51 -8.18
N PHE A 190 -10.41 -2.87 -8.93
CA PHE A 190 -9.22 -2.03 -9.05
C PHE A 190 -9.52 -0.69 -9.75
N LYS A 191 -10.31 -0.71 -10.80
CA LYS A 191 -10.73 0.50 -11.52
C LYS A 191 -11.60 1.41 -10.63
N GLN A 192 -12.43 0.83 -9.77
CA GLN A 192 -13.21 1.60 -8.80
C GLN A 192 -12.34 2.22 -7.70
N MET A 193 -11.30 1.54 -7.25
CA MET A 193 -10.34 2.09 -6.29
C MET A 193 -9.57 3.30 -6.83
N LYS A 194 -9.38 3.38 -8.15
CA LYS A 194 -8.72 4.51 -8.83
C LYS A 194 -9.65 5.69 -9.16
N ARG A 195 -10.96 5.57 -8.90
CA ARG A 195 -11.87 6.68 -9.16
C ARG A 195 -11.58 7.84 -8.21
N PRO A 196 -11.41 9.06 -8.74
CA PRO A 196 -11.19 10.22 -7.89
C PRO A 196 -12.36 10.43 -6.93
N LEU A 197 -12.07 10.91 -5.73
CA LEU A 197 -13.06 11.15 -4.67
C LEU A 197 -14.20 12.07 -5.08
N ASN A 198 -14.02 12.92 -6.10
CA ASN A 198 -15.07 13.75 -6.67
C ASN A 198 -16.24 12.97 -7.28
N TYR A 199 -16.03 11.67 -7.61
CA TYR A 199 -17.11 10.80 -8.10
C TYR A 199 -18.20 10.56 -7.04
N PHE A 200 -17.89 10.74 -5.77
CA PHE A 200 -18.83 10.59 -4.66
C PHE A 200 -19.57 11.92 -4.32
N GLY A 201 -19.48 12.94 -5.17
CA GLY A 201 -20.15 14.22 -4.95
C GLY A 201 -19.62 15.02 -3.76
N ILE A 202 -18.41 14.72 -3.28
CA ILE A 202 -17.74 15.50 -2.26
C ILE A 202 -17.03 16.67 -2.97
N PRO A 203 -17.51 17.92 -2.80
CA PRO A 203 -16.81 19.06 -3.37
C PRO A 203 -15.44 19.22 -2.69
N TYR A 204 -14.44 19.60 -3.45
CA TYR A 204 -13.13 20.02 -2.94
C TYR A 204 -13.27 21.26 -2.08
#